data_dc6c9a12a47d2e265c9e3f23ecfd4526
#
_entry.id   dc6c9a12a47d2e265c9e3f23ecfd4526
#
_cell.length_a   1.000
_cell.length_b   1.000
_cell.length_c   1.000
_cell.angle_alpha   90.00
_cell.angle_beta   90.00
_cell.angle_gamma   90.00
#
_symmetry.space_group_name_H-M   'P 1'
#
loop_
_entity.id
_entity.type
_entity.pdbx_description
1 polymer ?
#
loop_
_entity_poly.entity_id
_entity_poly.type
_entity_poly.pdbx_seq_one_letter_code
_entity_poly.pdbx_strand_id
1 'polypeptide(L)'
;MNACIIVPCYNEAKRIPTPAFNSFLSKDSDTQILFVNDGSTDDTAEVLQKFRTLYPKHVEVLNLEKNLGKGNAVRMGIQNALHHTDCTVFGFLDADLSTSLEEWVALTQLITDKTEFVFGSRFKKIDNSIERKWFRFVVGRFIATAISKALNLAVYDTQCGCKLFSRNATQLAFASPFISPWLFDVELFFRLKNHYGTATFKAKSMEIPLKNWTHQEDSKIKWTYGFTMWFDLFKIKRAYS
;
A
#
# COMPACT_ATOMS: atom_id res chain seq x y z
N MET A 1 3.38 -16.69 -10.70
CA MET A 1 2.50 -16.49 -9.51
C MET A 1 1.61 -15.30 -9.83
N ASN A 2 0.31 -15.52 -9.97
CA ASN A 2 -0.62 -14.46 -10.37
C ASN A 2 -0.79 -13.45 -9.24
N ALA A 3 -0.45 -12.20 -9.50
CA ALA A 3 -0.50 -11.12 -8.51
C ALA A 3 -1.35 -9.94 -9.00
N CYS A 4 -2.02 -9.25 -8.09
CA CYS A 4 -2.79 -8.05 -8.37
C CYS A 4 -2.30 -6.88 -7.52
N ILE A 5 -1.85 -5.82 -8.19
CA ILE A 5 -1.43 -4.57 -7.56
C ILE A 5 -2.59 -3.57 -7.60
N ILE A 6 -3.00 -3.10 -6.44
CA ILE A 6 -3.96 -2.00 -6.33
C ILE A 6 -3.18 -0.68 -6.28
N VAL A 7 -3.50 0.23 -7.18
CA VAL A 7 -2.87 1.57 -7.26
C VAL A 7 -3.94 2.63 -7.03
N PRO A 8 -4.07 3.17 -5.80
CA PRO A 8 -5.04 4.23 -5.52
C PRO A 8 -4.56 5.55 -6.12
N CYS A 9 -5.44 6.22 -6.87
CA CYS A 9 -5.16 7.47 -7.57
C CYS A 9 -6.21 8.53 -7.18
N TYR A 10 -5.75 9.70 -6.75
CA TYR A 10 -6.61 10.86 -6.53
C TYR A 10 -5.89 12.13 -6.98
N ASN A 11 -6.35 12.75 -8.06
CA ASN A 11 -5.73 13.92 -8.69
C ASN A 11 -4.22 13.69 -8.93
N GLU A 12 -3.90 12.62 -9.68
CA GLU A 12 -2.54 12.16 -9.99
C GLU A 12 -2.17 12.34 -11.47
N ALA A 13 -3.00 12.98 -12.28
CA ALA A 13 -2.79 13.10 -13.73
C ALA A 13 -1.37 13.54 -14.12
N LYS A 14 -0.79 14.51 -13.37
CA LYS A 14 0.54 15.06 -13.61
C LYS A 14 1.68 14.30 -12.92
N ARG A 15 1.36 13.37 -12.00
CA ARG A 15 2.33 12.71 -11.13
C ARG A 15 2.54 11.24 -11.45
N ILE A 16 1.58 10.62 -12.13
CA ILE A 16 1.71 9.23 -12.57
C ILE A 16 2.90 9.12 -13.54
N PRO A 17 3.94 8.33 -13.21
CA PRO A 17 5.10 8.16 -14.05
C PRO A 17 4.77 7.23 -15.23
N THR A 18 4.01 7.75 -16.20
CA THR A 18 3.52 7.01 -17.38
C THR A 18 4.60 6.19 -18.09
N PRO A 19 5.85 6.68 -18.30
CA PRO A 19 6.89 5.88 -18.92
C PRO A 19 7.26 4.62 -18.13
N ALA A 20 7.29 4.70 -16.79
CA ALA A 20 7.62 3.56 -15.93
C ALA A 20 6.51 2.49 -15.98
N PHE A 21 5.22 2.90 -15.89
CA PHE A 21 4.09 1.99 -16.07
C PHE A 21 4.10 1.33 -17.47
N ASN A 22 4.31 2.09 -18.53
CA ASN A 22 4.38 1.54 -19.90
C ASN A 22 5.54 0.56 -20.06
N SER A 23 6.72 0.88 -19.53
CA SER A 23 7.87 -0.02 -19.55
C SER A 23 7.62 -1.33 -18.84
N PHE A 24 6.91 -1.29 -17.71
CA PHE A 24 6.53 -2.48 -16.97
C PHE A 24 5.45 -3.30 -17.69
N LEU A 25 4.37 -2.66 -18.12
CA LEU A 25 3.21 -3.30 -18.75
C LEU A 25 3.48 -3.85 -20.14
N SER A 26 4.50 -3.34 -20.84
CA SER A 26 4.94 -3.88 -22.14
C SER A 26 5.68 -5.22 -22.02
N LYS A 27 6.14 -5.59 -20.81
CA LYS A 27 6.72 -6.89 -20.53
C LYS A 27 5.57 -7.86 -20.25
N ASP A 28 5.54 -9.01 -20.93
CA ASP A 28 4.55 -10.05 -20.62
C ASP A 28 4.78 -10.52 -19.18
N SER A 29 3.82 -10.24 -18.29
CA SER A 29 3.91 -10.56 -16.87
C SER A 29 2.57 -11.09 -16.36
N ASP A 30 2.61 -12.02 -15.41
CA ASP A 30 1.43 -12.56 -14.71
C ASP A 30 0.83 -11.55 -13.70
N THR A 31 1.27 -10.28 -13.74
CA THR A 31 0.85 -9.24 -12.79
C THR A 31 -0.24 -8.39 -13.38
N GLN A 32 -1.35 -8.29 -12.67
CA GLN A 32 -2.44 -7.38 -12.98
C GLN A 32 -2.31 -6.08 -12.18
N ILE A 33 -2.67 -4.96 -12.77
CA ILE A 33 -2.75 -3.66 -12.11
C ILE A 33 -4.21 -3.20 -12.12
N LEU A 34 -4.77 -2.98 -10.94
CA LEU A 34 -6.06 -2.35 -10.78
C LEU A 34 -5.84 -0.91 -10.27
N PHE A 35 -5.99 0.05 -11.15
CA PHE A 35 -6.04 1.46 -10.76
C PHE A 35 -7.40 1.76 -10.11
N VAL A 36 -7.36 2.42 -8.96
CA VAL A 36 -8.58 2.91 -8.30
C VAL A 36 -8.59 4.43 -8.35
N ASN A 37 -9.42 4.99 -9.20
CA ASN A 37 -9.66 6.42 -9.25
C ASN A 37 -10.60 6.83 -8.11
N ASP A 38 -10.06 7.44 -7.08
CA ASP A 38 -10.79 7.82 -5.84
C ASP A 38 -11.52 9.16 -6.02
N GLY A 39 -12.39 9.26 -7.03
CA GLY A 39 -13.19 10.45 -7.29
C GLY A 39 -12.35 11.67 -7.68
N SER A 40 -11.35 11.49 -8.57
CA SER A 40 -10.52 12.60 -9.05
C SER A 40 -11.34 13.64 -9.83
N THR A 41 -10.90 14.89 -9.74
CA THR A 41 -11.50 16.05 -10.41
C THR A 41 -10.63 16.63 -11.54
N ASP A 42 -9.42 16.05 -11.71
CA ASP A 42 -8.49 16.36 -12.81
C ASP A 42 -8.53 15.26 -13.88
N ASP A 43 -7.62 15.30 -14.84
CA ASP A 43 -7.54 14.37 -15.96
C ASP A 43 -7.06 12.96 -15.58
N THR A 44 -7.03 12.60 -14.27
CA THR A 44 -6.58 11.28 -13.80
C THR A 44 -7.37 10.15 -14.46
N ALA A 45 -8.70 10.26 -14.52
CA ALA A 45 -9.54 9.24 -15.13
C ALA A 45 -9.14 8.94 -16.58
N GLU A 46 -8.84 9.99 -17.36
CA GLU A 46 -8.43 9.85 -18.77
C GLU A 46 -7.06 9.16 -18.89
N VAL A 47 -6.12 9.51 -18.01
CA VAL A 47 -4.78 8.88 -17.98
C VAL A 47 -4.91 7.40 -17.68
N LEU A 48 -5.71 7.03 -16.70
CA LEU A 48 -5.92 5.63 -16.31
C LEU A 48 -6.63 4.84 -17.43
N GLN A 49 -7.62 5.44 -18.09
CA GLN A 49 -8.32 4.80 -19.20
C GLN A 49 -7.40 4.55 -20.39
N LYS A 50 -6.41 5.41 -20.65
CA LYS A 50 -5.38 5.17 -21.67
C LYS A 50 -4.57 3.91 -21.37
N PHE A 51 -4.15 3.69 -20.10
CA PHE A 51 -3.47 2.45 -19.72
C PHE A 51 -4.35 1.22 -19.97
N ARG A 52 -5.63 1.27 -19.58
CA ARG A 52 -6.57 0.17 -19.81
C ARG A 52 -6.73 -0.14 -21.29
N THR A 53 -6.81 0.89 -22.14
CA THR A 53 -6.94 0.72 -23.60
C THR A 53 -5.68 0.11 -24.22
N LEU A 54 -4.49 0.51 -23.74
CA LEU A 54 -3.22 0.02 -24.27
C LEU A 54 -2.89 -1.40 -23.76
N TYR A 55 -3.29 -1.73 -22.53
CA TYR A 55 -2.93 -2.98 -21.86
C TYR A 55 -4.16 -3.70 -21.28
N PRO A 56 -5.18 -4.05 -22.10
CA PRO A 56 -6.49 -4.54 -21.62
C PRO A 56 -6.42 -5.89 -20.91
N LYS A 57 -5.33 -6.65 -21.07
CA LYS A 57 -5.12 -7.92 -20.37
C LYS A 57 -4.55 -7.76 -18.97
N HIS A 58 -3.88 -6.65 -18.70
CA HIS A 58 -3.10 -6.44 -17.48
C HIS A 58 -3.62 -5.28 -16.63
N VAL A 59 -4.45 -4.41 -17.19
CA VAL A 59 -4.91 -3.19 -16.53
C VAL A 59 -6.43 -3.14 -16.47
N GLU A 60 -6.93 -2.96 -15.25
CA GLU A 60 -8.31 -2.58 -14.97
C GLU A 60 -8.37 -1.22 -14.27
N VAL A 61 -9.51 -0.55 -14.41
CA VAL A 61 -9.76 0.76 -13.76
C VAL A 61 -11.09 0.72 -13.03
N LEU A 62 -11.03 0.97 -11.73
CA LEU A 62 -12.21 1.16 -10.89
C LEU A 62 -12.38 2.66 -10.61
N ASN A 63 -13.49 3.25 -11.07
CA ASN A 63 -13.83 4.64 -10.78
C ASN A 63 -14.81 4.70 -9.60
N LEU A 64 -14.44 5.43 -8.55
CA LEU A 64 -15.31 5.72 -7.43
C LEU A 64 -16.04 7.06 -7.68
N GLU A 65 -17.30 7.15 -7.29
CA GLU A 65 -18.12 8.36 -7.50
C GLU A 65 -17.61 9.59 -6.72
N LYS A 66 -16.95 9.34 -5.58
CA LYS A 66 -16.42 10.40 -4.71
C LYS A 66 -15.14 9.94 -4.00
N ASN A 67 -14.36 10.90 -3.53
CA ASN A 67 -13.18 10.62 -2.73
C ASN A 67 -13.57 9.97 -1.38
N LEU A 68 -13.09 8.75 -1.16
CA LEU A 68 -13.27 7.97 0.07
C LEU A 68 -12.01 7.93 0.93
N GLY A 69 -10.89 8.48 0.43
CA GLY A 69 -9.56 8.44 1.02
C GLY A 69 -8.80 7.15 0.73
N LYS A 70 -7.46 7.25 0.76
CA LYS A 70 -6.53 6.21 0.29
C LYS A 70 -6.87 4.81 0.84
N GLY A 71 -7.09 4.67 2.15
CA GLY A 71 -7.39 3.38 2.76
C GLY A 71 -8.64 2.71 2.18
N ASN A 72 -9.72 3.48 2.01
CA ASN A 72 -10.96 2.95 1.45
C ASN A 72 -10.85 2.70 -0.06
N ALA A 73 -10.14 3.54 -0.80
CA ALA A 73 -9.85 3.30 -2.21
C ALA A 73 -9.09 1.98 -2.40
N VAL A 74 -8.03 1.75 -1.62
CA VAL A 74 -7.30 0.46 -1.62
C VAL A 74 -8.25 -0.69 -1.29
N ARG A 75 -9.08 -0.55 -0.25
CA ARG A 75 -10.04 -1.58 0.15
C ARG A 75 -11.02 -1.91 -0.97
N MET A 76 -11.60 -0.90 -1.63
CA MET A 76 -12.53 -1.11 -2.74
C MET A 76 -11.86 -1.84 -3.91
N GLY A 77 -10.61 -1.45 -4.24
CA GLY A 77 -9.81 -2.14 -5.24
C GLY A 77 -9.52 -3.60 -4.88
N ILE A 78 -9.10 -3.85 -3.64
CA ILE A 78 -8.86 -5.20 -3.14
C ILE A 78 -10.13 -6.07 -3.23
N GLN A 79 -11.26 -5.55 -2.79
CA GLN A 79 -12.53 -6.30 -2.85
C GLN A 79 -12.93 -6.60 -4.30
N ASN A 80 -12.79 -5.61 -5.19
CA ASN A 80 -13.03 -5.83 -6.61
C ASN A 80 -12.12 -6.92 -7.17
N ALA A 81 -10.82 -6.86 -6.90
CA ALA A 81 -9.85 -7.85 -7.37
C ALA A 81 -10.12 -9.27 -6.81
N LEU A 82 -10.49 -9.39 -5.53
CA LEU A 82 -10.85 -10.69 -4.92
C LEU A 82 -12.04 -11.37 -5.60
N HIS A 83 -13.00 -10.58 -6.11
CA HIS A 83 -14.19 -11.09 -6.78
C HIS A 83 -13.98 -11.40 -8.27
N HIS A 84 -13.07 -10.69 -8.94
CA HIS A 84 -12.95 -10.76 -10.40
C HIS A 84 -11.65 -11.40 -10.88
N THR A 85 -10.75 -11.81 -9.98
CA THR A 85 -9.48 -12.44 -10.35
C THR A 85 -9.17 -13.69 -9.52
N ASP A 86 -8.40 -14.61 -10.11
CA ASP A 86 -7.86 -15.78 -9.42
C ASP A 86 -6.44 -15.55 -8.89
N CYS A 87 -6.07 -14.28 -8.69
CA CYS A 87 -4.77 -13.93 -8.11
C CYS A 87 -4.59 -14.55 -6.73
N THR A 88 -3.38 -15.02 -6.45
CA THR A 88 -3.00 -15.60 -5.16
C THR A 88 -2.31 -14.60 -4.25
N VAL A 89 -1.71 -13.55 -4.84
CA VAL A 89 -1.05 -12.45 -4.14
C VAL A 89 -1.75 -11.14 -4.48
N PHE A 90 -2.07 -10.37 -3.46
CA PHE A 90 -2.65 -9.04 -3.57
C PHE A 90 -1.80 -8.04 -2.81
N GLY A 91 -1.88 -6.79 -3.20
CA GLY A 91 -1.27 -5.73 -2.43
C GLY A 91 -1.50 -4.37 -3.05
N PHE A 92 -0.84 -3.38 -2.54
CA PHE A 92 -0.97 -2.02 -3.07
C PHE A 92 0.38 -1.34 -3.19
N LEU A 93 0.41 -0.35 -4.06
CA LEU A 93 1.56 0.48 -4.34
C LEU A 93 1.10 1.92 -4.59
N ASP A 94 1.90 2.89 -4.15
CA ASP A 94 1.60 4.30 -4.39
C ASP A 94 1.73 4.66 -5.88
N ALA A 95 0.81 5.48 -6.40
CA ALA A 95 0.73 5.82 -7.81
C ALA A 95 1.98 6.57 -8.34
N ASP A 96 2.73 7.21 -7.46
CA ASP A 96 3.95 7.94 -7.77
C ASP A 96 5.19 7.05 -7.95
N LEU A 97 5.03 5.74 -7.74
CA LEU A 97 6.10 4.74 -7.80
C LEU A 97 7.34 5.12 -6.98
N SER A 98 7.14 5.71 -5.78
CA SER A 98 8.23 5.87 -4.82
C SER A 98 8.96 4.53 -4.53
N THR A 99 8.26 3.41 -4.67
CA THR A 99 8.80 2.05 -4.82
C THR A 99 8.47 1.56 -6.23
N SER A 100 9.39 0.93 -6.93
CA SER A 100 9.17 0.47 -8.29
C SER A 100 8.23 -0.74 -8.37
N LEU A 101 7.58 -0.92 -9.52
CA LEU A 101 6.74 -2.10 -9.82
C LEU A 101 7.56 -3.38 -9.80
N GLU A 102 8.78 -3.34 -10.34
CA GLU A 102 9.70 -4.48 -10.36
C GLU A 102 10.08 -4.91 -8.94
N GLU A 103 10.32 -3.96 -8.03
CA GLU A 103 10.63 -4.29 -6.63
C GLU A 103 9.42 -4.91 -5.94
N TRP A 104 8.20 -4.36 -6.18
CA TRP A 104 6.99 -4.95 -5.66
C TRP A 104 6.79 -6.39 -6.15
N VAL A 105 6.97 -6.63 -7.47
CA VAL A 105 6.85 -7.98 -8.07
C VAL A 105 7.90 -8.92 -7.48
N ALA A 106 9.14 -8.47 -7.29
CA ALA A 106 10.18 -9.29 -6.67
C ALA A 106 9.77 -9.75 -5.25
N LEU A 107 9.05 -8.92 -4.51
CA LEU A 107 8.57 -9.27 -3.17
C LEU A 107 7.45 -10.33 -3.18
N THR A 108 6.75 -10.54 -4.30
CA THR A 108 5.70 -11.59 -4.39
C THR A 108 6.24 -12.98 -4.11
N GLN A 109 7.51 -13.23 -4.45
CA GLN A 109 8.18 -14.50 -4.23
C GLN A 109 8.35 -14.85 -2.73
N LEU A 110 8.20 -13.86 -1.86
CA LEU A 110 8.26 -14.06 -0.41
C LEU A 110 6.93 -14.48 0.19
N ILE A 111 5.82 -14.33 -0.55
CA ILE A 111 4.51 -14.83 -0.13
C ILE A 111 4.48 -16.33 -0.38
N THR A 112 4.26 -17.08 0.69
CA THR A 112 4.23 -18.55 0.71
C THR A 112 3.17 -19.02 1.70
N ASP A 113 2.98 -20.32 1.85
CA ASP A 113 2.09 -20.88 2.88
C ASP A 113 2.51 -20.50 4.31
N LYS A 114 3.79 -20.16 4.51
CA LYS A 114 4.33 -19.76 5.82
C LYS A 114 4.33 -18.23 6.01
N THR A 115 4.41 -17.46 4.92
CA THR A 115 4.49 -15.99 4.95
C THR A 115 3.29 -15.42 4.21
N GLU A 116 2.36 -14.84 4.95
CA GLU A 116 1.10 -14.34 4.39
C GLU A 116 1.05 -12.81 4.26
N PHE A 117 2.00 -12.10 4.90
CA PHE A 117 2.08 -10.64 4.86
C PHE A 117 3.53 -10.19 4.70
N VAL A 118 3.82 -9.48 3.62
CA VAL A 118 5.12 -8.87 3.32
C VAL A 118 4.94 -7.38 3.14
N PHE A 119 5.80 -6.60 3.76
CA PHE A 119 5.75 -5.14 3.61
C PHE A 119 7.14 -4.53 3.51
N GLY A 120 7.24 -3.51 2.66
CA GLY A 120 8.46 -2.75 2.49
C GLY A 120 8.76 -1.87 3.70
N SER A 121 10.02 -1.62 3.99
CA SER A 121 10.44 -0.60 4.92
C SER A 121 11.50 0.32 4.32
N ARG A 122 11.37 1.61 4.61
CA ARG A 122 12.29 2.66 4.15
C ARG A 122 13.48 2.76 5.10
N PHE A 123 14.10 1.62 5.36
CA PHE A 123 15.28 1.54 6.22
C PHE A 123 16.55 1.80 5.40
N LYS A 124 17.31 2.86 5.76
CA LYS A 124 18.55 3.20 5.05
C LYS A 124 19.67 2.26 5.45
N LYS A 125 20.24 1.56 4.47
CA LYS A 125 21.43 0.69 4.59
C LYS A 125 22.53 1.19 3.67
N ILE A 126 23.72 0.55 3.76
CA ILE A 126 24.88 0.86 2.91
C ILE A 126 24.58 0.49 1.43
N ASP A 127 23.80 -0.55 1.20
CA ASP A 127 23.53 -1.18 -0.10
C ASP A 127 22.19 -0.77 -0.72
N ASN A 128 21.53 0.28 -0.19
CA ASN A 128 20.27 0.78 -0.75
C ASN A 128 20.27 2.30 -0.96
N SER A 129 19.37 2.77 -1.82
CA SER A 129 19.16 4.20 -2.07
C SER A 129 17.82 4.64 -1.49
N ILE A 130 17.88 5.27 -0.32
CA ILE A 130 16.72 5.85 0.36
C ILE A 130 16.94 7.34 0.55
N GLU A 131 16.19 8.15 -0.19
CA GLU A 131 16.27 9.62 -0.12
C GLU A 131 15.21 10.17 0.83
N ARG A 132 15.63 10.89 1.85
CA ARG A 132 14.74 11.53 2.83
C ARG A 132 15.26 12.88 3.29
N LYS A 133 14.38 13.86 3.45
CA LYS A 133 14.68 15.12 4.14
C LYS A 133 14.84 14.84 5.65
N TRP A 134 15.96 15.27 6.25
CA TRP A 134 16.34 14.94 7.64
C TRP A 134 15.23 15.20 8.66
N PHE A 135 14.59 16.36 8.61
CA PHE A 135 13.52 16.71 9.55
C PHE A 135 12.33 15.72 9.47
N ARG A 136 11.88 15.36 8.25
CA ARG A 136 10.81 14.37 8.05
C ARG A 136 11.21 12.99 8.55
N PHE A 137 12.48 12.66 8.47
CA PHE A 137 13.00 11.40 9.02
C PHE A 137 12.84 11.37 10.54
N VAL A 138 13.27 12.40 11.27
CA VAL A 138 13.19 12.45 12.73
C VAL A 138 11.75 12.37 13.21
N VAL A 139 10.85 13.23 12.68
CA VAL A 139 9.43 13.22 13.03
C VAL A 139 8.80 11.85 12.70
N GLY A 140 9.10 11.30 11.53
CA GLY A 140 8.62 9.98 11.14
C GLY A 140 9.06 8.86 12.08
N ARG A 141 10.28 8.94 12.66
CA ARG A 141 10.76 7.97 13.65
C ARG A 141 10.01 8.03 14.97
N PHE A 142 9.66 9.24 15.45
CA PHE A 142 8.81 9.39 16.64
C PHE A 142 7.45 8.74 16.42
N ILE A 143 6.81 9.02 15.29
CA ILE A 143 5.52 8.44 14.92
C ILE A 143 5.63 6.91 14.83
N ALA A 144 6.61 6.39 14.10
CA ALA A 144 6.82 4.96 13.94
C ALA A 144 7.05 4.26 15.28
N THR A 145 7.79 4.90 16.20
CA THR A 145 8.03 4.37 17.56
C THR A 145 6.73 4.29 18.37
N ALA A 146 5.89 5.33 18.30
CA ALA A 146 4.60 5.33 18.98
C ALA A 146 3.66 4.24 18.43
N ILE A 147 3.62 4.08 17.09
CA ILE A 147 2.83 3.02 16.44
C ILE A 147 3.36 1.63 16.84
N SER A 148 4.68 1.41 16.81
CA SER A 148 5.31 0.15 17.23
C SER A 148 4.94 -0.21 18.67
N LYS A 149 4.97 0.77 19.59
CA LYS A 149 4.50 0.59 20.98
C LYS A 149 3.00 0.28 21.05
N ALA A 150 2.16 0.99 20.29
CA ALA A 150 0.72 0.76 20.27
C ALA A 150 0.39 -0.65 19.76
N LEU A 151 1.09 -1.13 18.75
CA LEU A 151 0.97 -2.48 18.19
C LEU A 151 1.57 -3.57 19.09
N ASN A 152 2.45 -3.20 20.02
CA ASN A 152 3.33 -4.14 20.74
C ASN A 152 4.09 -5.08 19.78
N LEU A 153 4.66 -4.49 18.72
CA LEU A 153 5.44 -5.16 17.68
C LEU A 153 6.72 -4.37 17.40
N ALA A 154 7.83 -5.06 17.23
CA ALA A 154 9.08 -4.45 16.78
C ALA A 154 9.04 -4.25 15.25
N VAL A 155 8.29 -3.24 14.78
CA VAL A 155 8.15 -2.89 13.35
C VAL A 155 8.84 -1.55 13.11
N TYR A 156 9.66 -1.48 12.07
CA TYR A 156 10.38 -0.25 11.71
C TYR A 156 9.52 0.76 10.94
N ASP A 157 8.75 0.29 9.94
CA ASP A 157 7.98 1.18 9.05
C ASP A 157 6.62 0.59 8.66
N THR A 158 5.59 0.91 9.44
CA THR A 158 4.22 0.47 9.13
C THR A 158 3.57 1.25 8.00
N GLN A 159 4.09 2.42 7.62
CA GLN A 159 3.46 3.34 6.67
C GLN A 159 4.11 3.36 5.28
N CYS A 160 4.93 2.37 4.96
CA CYS A 160 5.44 2.20 3.61
C CYS A 160 4.29 1.79 2.67
N GLY A 161 4.14 2.49 1.55
CA GLY A 161 3.10 2.25 0.54
C GLY A 161 3.31 0.98 -0.31
N CYS A 162 4.17 0.07 0.12
CA CYS A 162 4.46 -1.19 -0.55
C CYS A 162 4.09 -2.34 0.39
N LYS A 163 2.95 -2.99 0.16
CA LYS A 163 2.46 -4.11 0.97
C LYS A 163 1.87 -5.20 0.10
N LEU A 164 2.14 -6.44 0.50
CA LEU A 164 1.70 -7.65 -0.18
C LEU A 164 1.08 -8.63 0.82
N PHE A 165 0.05 -9.31 0.39
CA PHE A 165 -0.72 -10.24 1.20
C PHE A 165 -1.01 -11.51 0.40
N SER A 166 -1.05 -12.66 1.05
CA SER A 166 -1.70 -13.84 0.50
C SER A 166 -3.20 -13.58 0.33
N ARG A 167 -3.89 -14.37 -0.49
CA ARG A 167 -5.34 -14.25 -0.66
C ARG A 167 -6.09 -14.34 0.68
N ASN A 168 -5.67 -15.25 1.56
CA ASN A 168 -6.26 -15.41 2.89
C ASN A 168 -6.06 -14.16 3.76
N ALA A 169 -4.82 -13.68 3.88
CA ALA A 169 -4.54 -12.46 4.65
C ALA A 169 -5.26 -11.23 4.07
N THR A 170 -5.44 -11.18 2.74
CA THR A 170 -6.19 -10.11 2.07
C THR A 170 -7.65 -10.08 2.50
N GLN A 171 -8.33 -11.24 2.48
CA GLN A 171 -9.72 -11.37 2.91
C GLN A 171 -9.90 -10.89 4.36
N LEU A 172 -8.99 -11.23 5.25
CA LEU A 172 -9.01 -10.84 6.66
C LEU A 172 -8.74 -9.34 6.85
N ALA A 173 -7.70 -8.84 6.21
CA ALA A 173 -7.22 -7.47 6.41
C ALA A 173 -8.18 -6.40 5.86
N PHE A 174 -8.89 -6.73 4.77
CA PHE A 174 -9.76 -5.78 4.04
C PHE A 174 -11.26 -6.08 4.16
N ALA A 175 -11.67 -6.95 5.08
CA ALA A 175 -13.07 -7.37 5.27
C ALA A 175 -14.02 -6.19 5.55
N SER A 176 -13.62 -5.23 6.36
CA SER A 176 -14.46 -4.11 6.80
C SER A 176 -13.84 -2.73 6.48
N PRO A 177 -14.62 -1.65 6.41
CA PRO A 177 -14.10 -0.30 6.26
C PRO A 177 -13.06 0.07 7.29
N PHE A 178 -12.13 0.96 6.95
CA PHE A 178 -11.11 1.45 7.86
C PHE A 178 -11.62 2.61 8.72
N ILE A 179 -11.16 2.68 9.97
CA ILE A 179 -11.46 3.76 10.92
C ILE A 179 -10.79 5.06 10.47
N SER A 180 -9.54 4.96 9.98
CA SER A 180 -8.79 6.12 9.51
C SER A 180 -8.41 5.97 8.05
N PRO A 181 -8.67 6.99 7.20
CA PRO A 181 -8.30 6.95 5.78
C PRO A 181 -6.78 6.97 5.55
N TRP A 182 -6.00 7.43 6.53
CA TRP A 182 -4.53 7.57 6.42
C TRP A 182 -3.75 6.59 7.28
N LEU A 183 -4.25 6.24 8.47
CA LEU A 183 -3.63 5.23 9.35
C LEU A 183 -4.18 3.82 9.10
N PHE A 184 -4.84 3.59 7.98
CA PHE A 184 -5.32 2.26 7.60
C PHE A 184 -4.18 1.24 7.56
N ASP A 185 -2.97 1.67 7.21
CA ASP A 185 -1.76 0.86 7.25
C ASP A 185 -1.54 0.24 8.64
N VAL A 186 -1.71 1.02 9.69
CA VAL A 186 -1.58 0.55 11.09
C VAL A 186 -2.72 -0.38 11.46
N GLU A 187 -3.92 -0.09 10.97
CA GLU A 187 -5.11 -0.90 11.21
C GLU A 187 -4.99 -2.29 10.59
N LEU A 188 -4.34 -2.43 9.42
CA LEU A 188 -4.02 -3.72 8.81
C LEU A 188 -3.21 -4.62 9.76
N PHE A 189 -2.21 -4.06 10.45
CA PHE A 189 -1.43 -4.80 11.45
C PHE A 189 -2.28 -5.26 12.63
N PHE A 190 -3.16 -4.39 13.15
CA PHE A 190 -4.07 -4.76 14.23
C PHE A 190 -5.00 -5.89 13.81
N ARG A 191 -5.63 -5.80 12.64
CA ARG A 191 -6.56 -6.81 12.13
C ARG A 191 -5.91 -8.18 12.01
N LEU A 192 -4.77 -8.24 11.32
CA LEU A 192 -4.04 -9.50 11.14
C LEU A 192 -3.49 -10.04 12.46
N LYS A 193 -2.92 -9.17 13.31
CA LYS A 193 -2.42 -9.57 14.63
C LYS A 193 -3.52 -10.12 15.54
N ASN A 194 -4.70 -9.50 15.54
CA ASN A 194 -5.81 -9.97 16.38
C ASN A 194 -6.37 -11.30 15.86
N HIS A 195 -6.38 -11.49 14.54
CA HIS A 195 -6.83 -12.75 13.96
C HIS A 195 -5.87 -13.91 14.24
N TYR A 196 -4.56 -13.70 14.00
CA TYR A 196 -3.56 -14.77 14.14
C TYR A 196 -3.01 -14.95 15.55
N GLY A 197 -3.16 -13.95 16.41
CA GLY A 197 -2.38 -13.83 17.63
C GLY A 197 -0.94 -13.36 17.36
N THR A 198 -0.31 -12.74 18.37
CA THR A 198 0.99 -12.06 18.20
C THR A 198 2.12 -12.99 17.70
N ALA A 199 2.20 -14.22 18.23
CA ALA A 199 3.27 -15.15 17.86
C ALA A 199 3.14 -15.60 16.39
N THR A 200 1.93 -16.02 15.99
CA THR A 200 1.65 -16.48 14.62
C THR A 200 1.75 -15.32 13.63
N PHE A 201 1.27 -14.12 13.98
CA PHE A 201 1.42 -12.93 13.14
C PHE A 201 2.90 -12.65 12.84
N LYS A 202 3.78 -12.69 13.86
CA LYS A 202 5.22 -12.51 13.66
C LYS A 202 5.82 -13.58 12.73
N ALA A 203 5.40 -14.83 12.89
CA ALA A 203 5.88 -15.93 12.06
C ALA A 203 5.41 -15.83 10.59
N LYS A 204 4.22 -15.26 10.36
CA LYS A 204 3.59 -15.11 9.03
C LYS A 204 3.87 -13.77 8.36
N SER A 205 4.60 -12.85 9.01
CA SER A 205 4.86 -11.50 8.50
C SER A 205 6.34 -11.25 8.28
N MET A 206 6.69 -10.51 7.24
CA MET A 206 8.06 -10.17 6.91
C MET A 206 8.20 -8.69 6.55
N GLU A 207 9.10 -7.98 7.24
CA GLU A 207 9.48 -6.61 6.94
C GLU A 207 10.75 -6.60 6.08
N ILE A 208 10.67 -6.04 4.88
CA ILE A 208 11.77 -6.05 3.91
C ILE A 208 12.28 -4.63 3.67
N PRO A 209 13.54 -4.33 3.98
CA PRO A 209 14.15 -3.08 3.57
C PRO A 209 14.16 -2.94 2.06
N LEU A 210 13.52 -1.88 1.54
CA LEU A 210 13.48 -1.60 0.10
C LEU A 210 14.90 -1.30 -0.43
N LYS A 211 15.16 -1.69 -1.68
CA LYS A 211 16.43 -1.39 -2.36
C LYS A 211 16.47 0.07 -2.79
N ASN A 212 15.37 0.55 -3.38
CA ASN A 212 15.26 1.91 -3.86
C ASN A 212 13.96 2.53 -3.34
N TRP A 213 14.07 3.74 -2.84
CA TRP A 213 12.90 4.55 -2.50
C TRP A 213 13.22 6.02 -2.70
N THR A 214 12.47 6.69 -3.56
CA THR A 214 12.62 8.12 -3.84
C THR A 214 11.48 8.90 -3.22
N HIS A 215 11.83 10.00 -2.56
CA HIS A 215 10.82 10.91 -2.03
C HIS A 215 10.26 11.76 -3.17
N GLN A 216 8.98 11.57 -3.49
CA GLN A 216 8.27 12.47 -4.40
C GLN A 216 7.88 13.76 -3.65
N GLU A 217 8.09 14.89 -4.29
CA GLU A 217 7.63 16.20 -3.79
C GLU A 217 6.09 16.23 -3.86
N ASP A 218 5.44 17.10 -3.06
CA ASP A 218 3.97 17.25 -2.97
C ASP A 218 3.21 16.15 -2.21
N SER A 219 3.60 15.93 -0.96
CA SER A 219 2.76 15.13 -0.04
C SER A 219 1.38 15.76 0.13
N LYS A 220 0.31 15.02 -0.20
CA LYS A 220 -1.10 15.43 -0.02
C LYS A 220 -1.54 15.46 1.45
N ILE A 221 -0.69 15.02 2.37
CA ILE A 221 -0.98 15.03 3.80
C ILE A 221 -0.83 16.46 4.32
N LYS A 222 -1.93 17.06 4.77
CA LYS A 222 -1.93 18.39 5.38
C LYS A 222 -1.15 18.36 6.71
N TRP A 223 -0.41 19.42 7.02
CA TRP A 223 0.32 19.56 8.28
C TRP A 223 -0.57 19.37 9.53
N THR A 224 -1.83 19.78 9.44
CA THR A 224 -2.83 19.59 10.49
C THR A 224 -3.09 18.13 10.83
N TYR A 225 -2.81 17.19 9.90
CA TYR A 225 -2.99 15.77 10.13
C TYR A 225 -2.05 15.22 11.22
N GLY A 226 -0.89 15.85 11.43
CA GLY A 226 0.02 15.48 12.51
C GLY A 226 -0.64 15.50 13.90
N PHE A 227 -1.62 16.37 14.12
CA PHE A 227 -2.38 16.42 15.38
C PHE A 227 -3.53 15.40 15.42
N THR A 228 -4.26 15.24 14.33
CA THR A 228 -5.40 14.29 14.26
C THR A 228 -4.95 12.84 14.25
N MET A 229 -3.75 12.57 13.78
CA MET A 229 -3.17 11.23 13.73
C MET A 229 -3.13 10.53 15.11
N TRP A 230 -2.87 11.27 16.19
CA TRP A 230 -2.86 10.71 17.54
C TRP A 230 -4.25 10.25 17.99
N PHE A 231 -5.30 11.00 17.62
CA PHE A 231 -6.68 10.61 17.87
C PHE A 231 -7.05 9.38 17.05
N ASP A 232 -6.63 9.31 15.79
CA ASP A 232 -6.85 8.16 14.94
C ASP A 232 -6.14 6.91 15.49
N LEU A 233 -4.88 7.04 15.91
CA LEU A 233 -4.13 5.95 16.53
C LEU A 233 -4.82 5.46 17.82
N PHE A 234 -5.30 6.39 18.65
CA PHE A 234 -6.03 6.04 19.87
C PHE A 234 -7.34 5.32 19.55
N LYS A 235 -8.14 5.82 18.59
CA LYS A 235 -9.38 5.17 18.14
C LYS A 235 -9.12 3.75 17.62
N ILE A 236 -8.12 3.60 16.76
CA ILE A 236 -7.73 2.29 16.21
C ILE A 236 -7.33 1.37 17.35
N LYS A 237 -6.40 1.80 18.21
CA LYS A 237 -5.97 0.99 19.34
C LYS A 237 -7.15 0.54 20.21
N ARG A 238 -8.07 1.45 20.54
CA ARG A 238 -9.26 1.14 21.37
C ARG A 238 -10.21 0.15 20.69
N ALA A 239 -10.33 0.21 19.36
CA ALA A 239 -11.21 -0.69 18.62
C ALA A 239 -10.66 -2.12 18.49
N TYR A 240 -9.34 -2.29 18.62
CA TYR A 240 -8.65 -3.57 18.43
C TYR A 240 -7.91 -4.09 19.69
N SER A 241 -8.09 -3.43 20.86
CA SER A 241 -7.51 -3.85 22.16
C SER A 241 -8.40 -4.82 22.90
#